data_336997134c6ede1190ae3766ad3700c3
#
_entry.id   336997134c6ede1190ae3766ad3700c3
#
_cell.length_a   1.000
_cell.length_b   1.000
_cell.length_c   1.000
_cell.angle_alpha   90.00
_cell.angle_beta   90.00
_cell.angle_gamma   90.00
#
_symmetry.space_group_name_H-M   'P 1'
#
loop_
_entity.id
_entity.type
_entity.pdbx_description
1 polymer ?
#
loop_
_entity_poly.entity_id
_entity_poly.type
_entity_poly.pdbx_seq_one_letter_code
_entity_poly.pdbx_strand_id
1 'polypeptide(L)' 'MEWLEELAATLGVPPLTDAQAEGLLAVSREVAHGVERKATPLAAFLLGRAVERSGDPEALPALVARLRAAI' A
#
# COMPACT_ATOMS: atom_id res chain seq x y z
N MET A 1 -6.07 -8.20 -10.70
CA MET A 1 -5.14 -8.08 -11.84
C MET A 1 -4.20 -9.28 -11.84
N GLU A 2 -4.23 -10.06 -12.89
CA GLU A 2 -3.47 -11.32 -12.99
C GLU A 2 -1.97 -11.13 -12.77
N TRP A 3 -1.41 -10.09 -13.35
CA TRP A 3 0.03 -9.83 -13.21
C TRP A 3 0.43 -9.65 -11.74
N LEU A 4 -0.41 -8.96 -10.95
CA LEU A 4 -0.12 -8.75 -9.52
C LEU A 4 -0.24 -10.04 -8.73
N GLU A 5 -1.18 -10.92 -9.11
CA GLU A 5 -1.31 -12.22 -8.46
C GLU A 5 -0.08 -13.09 -8.73
N GLU A 6 0.42 -13.07 -9.96
CA GLU A 6 1.65 -13.79 -10.33
C GLU A 6 2.86 -13.20 -9.61
N LEU A 7 2.92 -11.88 -9.50
CA LEU A 7 4.00 -11.21 -8.76
C LEU A 7 3.98 -11.61 -7.28
N ALA A 8 2.81 -11.64 -6.67
CA ALA A 8 2.69 -12.05 -5.27
C ALA A 8 3.22 -13.47 -5.06
N ALA A 9 2.87 -14.39 -5.97
CA ALA A 9 3.36 -15.77 -5.92
C ALA A 9 4.88 -15.81 -6.08
N THR A 10 5.42 -15.02 -7.00
CA THR A 10 6.87 -14.94 -7.23
C THR A 10 7.60 -14.42 -5.99
N LEU A 11 7.02 -13.46 -5.31
CA LEU A 11 7.60 -12.87 -4.10
C LEU A 11 7.29 -13.66 -2.83
N GLY A 12 6.47 -14.70 -2.92
CA GLY A 12 6.13 -15.54 -1.78
C GLY A 12 5.25 -14.84 -0.75
N VAL A 13 4.36 -13.95 -1.20
CA VAL A 13 3.44 -13.22 -0.32
C VAL A 13 1.99 -13.41 -0.78
N PRO A 14 1.02 -13.24 0.13
CA PRO A 14 -0.38 -13.31 -0.26
C PRO A 14 -0.75 -12.23 -1.28
N PRO A 15 -1.66 -12.51 -2.21
CA PRO A 15 -2.11 -11.48 -3.16
C PRO A 15 -2.94 -10.39 -2.46
N LEU A 16 -3.00 -9.23 -3.08
CA LEU A 16 -3.83 -8.14 -2.57
C LEU A 16 -5.31 -8.47 -2.79
N THR A 17 -6.14 -8.06 -1.83
CA THR A 17 -7.60 -8.06 -2.04
C THR A 17 -7.97 -6.84 -2.89
N ASP A 18 -9.17 -6.85 -3.45
CA ASP A 18 -9.67 -5.70 -4.22
C ASP A 18 -9.72 -4.44 -3.35
N ALA A 19 -10.17 -4.57 -2.11
CA ALA A 19 -10.22 -3.44 -1.17
C ALA A 19 -8.84 -2.88 -0.87
N GLN A 20 -7.84 -3.75 -0.68
CA GLN A 20 -6.47 -3.32 -0.47
C GLN A 20 -5.92 -2.57 -1.69
N ALA A 21 -6.16 -3.11 -2.87
CA ALA A 21 -5.71 -2.47 -4.11
C ALA A 21 -6.35 -1.09 -4.29
N GLU A 22 -7.65 -0.97 -4.05
CA GLU A 22 -8.35 0.33 -4.13
C GLU A 22 -7.79 1.35 -3.16
N GLY A 23 -7.58 0.95 -1.91
CA GLY A 23 -7.01 1.83 -0.88
C GLY A 23 -5.61 2.30 -1.22
N LEU A 24 -4.77 1.40 -1.72
CA LEU A 24 -3.41 1.73 -2.12
C LEU A 24 -3.37 2.66 -3.32
N LEU A 25 -4.21 2.42 -4.32
CA LEU A 25 -4.28 3.30 -5.48
C LEU A 25 -4.77 4.70 -5.10
N ALA A 26 -5.77 4.78 -4.23
CA ALA A 26 -6.30 6.06 -3.77
C ALA A 26 -5.23 6.87 -3.01
N VAL A 27 -4.56 6.26 -2.02
CA VAL A 27 -3.55 6.97 -1.24
C VAL A 27 -2.32 7.31 -2.09
N SER A 28 -2.00 6.48 -3.07
CA SER A 28 -0.89 6.76 -4.01
C SER A 28 -1.15 8.04 -4.80
N ARG A 29 -2.39 8.25 -5.27
CA ARG A 29 -2.75 9.49 -5.96
C ARG A 29 -2.62 10.70 -5.04
N GLU A 30 -3.02 10.54 -3.78
CA GLU A 30 -2.92 11.62 -2.79
C GLU A 30 -1.46 11.98 -2.49
N VAL A 31 -0.58 11.00 -2.39
CA VAL A 31 0.86 11.24 -2.22
C VAL A 31 1.43 11.96 -3.45
N ALA A 32 1.09 11.48 -4.64
CA ALA A 32 1.60 12.06 -5.88
C ALA A 32 1.22 13.53 -6.03
N HIS A 33 0.00 13.90 -5.62
CA HIS A 33 -0.52 15.27 -5.75
C HIS A 33 -0.17 16.15 -4.55
N GLY A 34 -0.15 15.59 -3.35
CA GLY A 34 0.08 16.36 -2.12
C GLY A 34 1.55 16.49 -1.72
N VAL A 35 2.39 15.58 -2.16
CA VAL A 35 3.83 15.61 -1.88
C VAL A 35 4.59 15.72 -3.20
N GLU A 36 4.88 14.59 -3.84
CA GLU A 36 5.44 14.56 -5.19
C GLU A 36 5.30 13.15 -5.75
N ARG A 37 5.31 13.06 -7.08
CA ARG A 37 5.07 11.79 -7.77
C ARG A 37 6.08 10.71 -7.37
N LYS A 38 7.35 11.04 -7.31
CA LYS A 38 8.40 10.05 -7.01
C LYS A 38 8.36 9.55 -5.56
N ALA A 39 7.63 10.22 -4.68
CA ALA A 39 7.46 9.75 -3.30
C ALA A 39 6.49 8.57 -3.22
N THR A 40 5.64 8.38 -4.23
CA THR A 40 4.61 7.34 -4.23
C THR A 40 5.13 5.93 -3.97
N PRO A 41 6.10 5.41 -4.76
CA PRO A 41 6.58 4.05 -4.50
C PRO A 41 7.32 3.94 -3.17
N LEU A 42 7.97 5.02 -2.73
CA LEU A 42 8.69 5.03 -1.46
C LEU A 42 7.72 4.97 -0.29
N ALA A 43 6.64 5.76 -0.36
CA ALA A 43 5.57 5.74 0.65
C ALA A 43 4.89 4.36 0.69
N ALA A 44 4.63 3.78 -0.48
CA ALA A 44 4.01 2.45 -0.55
C ALA A 44 4.89 1.38 0.11
N PHE A 45 6.19 1.45 -0.11
CA PHE A 45 7.13 0.52 0.51
C PHE A 45 7.12 0.66 2.05
N LEU A 46 7.15 1.89 2.54
CA LEU A 46 7.10 2.15 3.98
C LEU A 46 5.78 1.66 4.58
N LEU A 47 4.68 1.87 3.87
CA LEU A 47 3.38 1.40 4.29
C LEU A 47 3.35 -0.12 4.40
N GLY A 48 3.88 -0.82 3.40
CA GLY A 48 3.99 -2.28 3.41
C GLY A 48 4.84 -2.78 4.58
N ARG A 49 5.93 -2.08 4.86
CA ARG A 49 6.80 -2.40 6.00
C ARG A 49 6.04 -2.24 7.32
N ALA A 50 5.22 -1.20 7.44
CA ALA A 50 4.43 -0.95 8.64
C ALA A 50 3.35 -2.03 8.84
N VAL A 51 2.69 -2.45 7.76
CA VAL A 51 1.70 -3.53 7.82
C VAL A 51 2.36 -4.82 8.34
N GLU A 52 3.49 -5.18 7.75
CA GLU A 52 4.21 -6.39 8.13
C GLU A 52 4.66 -6.35 9.59
N ARG A 53 5.17 -5.21 10.01
CA ARG A 53 5.63 -5.01 11.37
C ARG A 53 4.50 -5.07 12.40
N SER A 54 3.29 -4.70 12.01
CA SER A 54 2.12 -4.74 12.90
C SER A 54 1.72 -6.18 13.26
N GLY A 55 2.05 -7.14 12.41
CA GLY A 55 1.64 -8.53 12.58
C GLY A 55 0.14 -8.75 12.34
N ASP A 56 -0.59 -7.74 11.90
CA ASP A 56 -2.03 -7.79 11.68
C ASP A 56 -2.32 -7.57 10.19
N PRO A 57 -2.80 -8.60 9.47
CA PRO A 57 -3.11 -8.44 8.04
C PRO A 57 -4.24 -7.44 7.75
N GLU A 58 -5.02 -7.07 8.79
CA GLU A 58 -6.11 -6.11 8.68
C GLU A 58 -5.68 -4.68 9.01
N ALA A 59 -4.38 -4.45 9.24
CA ALA A 59 -3.88 -3.14 9.66
C ALA A 59 -3.84 -2.09 8.55
N LEU A 60 -3.92 -2.52 7.28
CA LEU A 60 -3.72 -1.60 6.14
C LEU A 60 -4.65 -0.39 6.15
N PRO A 61 -5.98 -0.52 6.36
CA PRO A 61 -6.84 0.67 6.36
C PRO A 61 -6.46 1.72 7.39
N ALA A 62 -6.11 1.29 8.60
CA ALA A 62 -5.69 2.22 9.67
C ALA A 62 -4.36 2.90 9.33
N LEU A 63 -3.42 2.16 8.75
CA LEU A 63 -2.12 2.71 8.35
C LEU A 63 -2.25 3.66 7.16
N VAL A 64 -3.15 3.38 6.23
CA VAL A 64 -3.47 4.29 5.13
C VAL A 64 -4.02 5.61 5.68
N ALA A 65 -4.90 5.54 6.69
CA ALA A 65 -5.44 6.75 7.34
C ALA A 65 -4.33 7.58 7.99
N ARG A 66 -3.36 6.92 8.62
CA ARG A 66 -2.21 7.60 9.21
C ARG A 66 -1.33 8.26 8.15
N LEU A 67 -1.13 7.59 7.03
CA LEU A 67 -0.38 8.16 5.91
C LEU A 67 -1.08 9.40 5.38
N ARG A 68 -2.40 9.32 5.19
CA ARG A 68 -3.19 10.49 4.74
C ARG A 68 -3.02 11.68 5.67
N ALA A 69 -3.01 11.44 6.98
CA ALA A 69 -2.84 12.51 7.97
C ALA A 69 -1.46 13.17 7.86
N ALA A 70 -0.48 12.49 7.29
CA ALA A 70 0.88 13.02 7.12
C ALA A 70 1.04 13.85 5.83
N ILE A 71 0.08 13.76 4.92
CA ILE A 71 0.08 14.55 3.69
C ILE A 71 -0.41 15.96 3.99
#